data_c9c6bf37426c9003405019d572857284
#
_entry.id   c9c6bf37426c9003405019d572857284
#
_cell.length_a   1.000
_cell.length_b   1.000
_cell.length_c   1.000
_cell.angle_alpha   90.00
_cell.angle_beta   90.00
_cell.angle_gamma   90.00
#
_symmetry.space_group_name_H-M   'P 1'
#
loop_
_entity.id
_entity.type
_entity.pdbx_description
1 polymer ?
#
loop_
_entity_poly.entity_id
_entity_poly.type
_entity_poly.pdbx_seq_one_letter_code
_entity_poly.pdbx_strand_id
1 'polypeptide(L)'
;MNAVFVDTSYLLALELANDQNHQVAMQHWRPVVLSLPLLVITSYVFDEVVTFFNSHGYPAKAVQIGNNLLHSPSIQLVHVDPALFYDG
;
A
#
# COMPACT_ATOMS: atom_id res chain seq x y z
N MET A 1 -2.64 20.31 -3.46
CA MET A 1 -1.99 18.99 -3.48
C MET A 1 -2.98 17.96 -2.97
N ASN A 2 -3.22 16.93 -3.76
CA ASN A 2 -4.20 15.91 -3.41
C ASN A 2 -3.52 14.77 -2.66
N ALA A 3 -4.11 14.35 -1.54
CA ALA A 3 -3.68 13.16 -0.83
C ALA A 3 -4.59 12.00 -1.20
N VAL A 4 -4.00 10.84 -1.49
CA VAL A 4 -4.72 9.63 -1.85
C VAL A 4 -4.43 8.57 -0.82
N PHE A 5 -5.48 8.08 -0.16
CA PHE A 5 -5.36 6.97 0.79
C PHE A 5 -5.40 5.66 0.03
N VAL A 6 -4.42 4.80 0.31
CA VAL A 6 -4.26 3.53 -0.39
C VAL A 6 -4.50 2.40 0.60
N ASP A 7 -5.42 1.49 0.25
CA ASP A 7 -5.72 0.34 1.10
C ASP A 7 -4.95 -0.91 0.67
N THR A 8 -5.03 -1.94 1.51
CA THR A 8 -4.31 -3.19 1.29
C THR A 8 -4.73 -3.86 -0.02
N SER A 9 -6.03 -3.96 -0.27
CA SER A 9 -6.54 -4.64 -1.46
C SER A 9 -6.04 -4.00 -2.75
N TYR A 10 -5.98 -2.68 -2.76
CA TYR A 10 -5.52 -1.92 -3.92
C TYR A 10 -4.03 -2.15 -4.16
N LEU A 11 -3.22 -2.11 -3.10
CA LEU A 11 -1.79 -2.37 -3.21
C LEU A 11 -1.52 -3.79 -3.70
N LEU A 12 -2.24 -4.77 -3.19
CA LEU A 12 -2.09 -6.16 -3.64
C LEU A 12 -2.48 -6.31 -5.10
N ALA A 13 -3.55 -5.65 -5.53
CA ALA A 13 -3.96 -5.71 -6.93
C ALA A 13 -2.91 -5.10 -7.86
N LEU A 14 -2.27 -4.02 -7.43
CA LEU A 14 -1.20 -3.39 -8.23
C LEU A 14 0.05 -4.26 -8.31
N GLU A 15 0.39 -4.96 -7.23
CA GLU A 15 1.64 -5.71 -7.15
C GLU A 15 1.55 -7.13 -7.68
N LEU A 16 0.35 -7.71 -7.72
CA LEU A 16 0.14 -9.09 -8.15
C LEU A 16 -0.44 -9.13 -9.57
N ALA A 17 0.41 -9.45 -10.54
CA ALA A 17 -0.01 -9.48 -11.95
C ALA A 17 -1.08 -10.53 -12.22
N ASN A 18 -1.17 -11.55 -11.39
CA ASN A 18 -2.19 -12.59 -11.53
C ASN A 18 -3.45 -12.34 -10.70
N ASP A 19 -3.52 -11.20 -10.01
CA ASP A 19 -4.74 -10.82 -9.30
C ASP A 19 -5.82 -10.48 -10.31
N GLN A 20 -7.06 -10.92 -10.05
CA GLN A 20 -8.17 -10.70 -10.96
C GLN A 20 -8.47 -9.21 -11.19
N ASN A 21 -8.09 -8.36 -10.24
CA ASN A 21 -8.34 -6.92 -10.31
C ASN A 21 -7.12 -6.13 -10.77
N HIS A 22 -6.03 -6.83 -11.17
CA HIS A 22 -4.77 -6.17 -11.48
C HIS A 22 -4.91 -5.15 -12.61
N GLN A 23 -5.55 -5.54 -13.71
CA GLN A 23 -5.67 -4.66 -14.88
C GLN A 23 -6.52 -3.44 -14.55
N VAL A 24 -7.62 -3.63 -13.83
CA VAL A 24 -8.49 -2.52 -13.44
C VAL A 24 -7.74 -1.57 -12.51
N ALA A 25 -7.00 -2.12 -11.54
CA ALA A 25 -6.21 -1.31 -10.63
C ALA A 25 -5.14 -0.51 -11.37
N MET A 26 -4.45 -1.14 -12.33
CA MET A 26 -3.42 -0.46 -13.11
C MET A 26 -4.01 0.65 -13.98
N GLN A 27 -5.15 0.42 -14.60
CA GLN A 27 -5.83 1.44 -15.40
C GLN A 27 -6.24 2.64 -14.56
N HIS A 28 -6.71 2.37 -13.36
CA HIS A 28 -7.10 3.42 -12.42
C HIS A 28 -5.88 4.18 -11.88
N TRP A 29 -4.78 3.46 -11.67
CA TRP A 29 -3.56 4.00 -11.07
C TRP A 29 -2.81 4.97 -11.99
N ARG A 30 -2.78 4.69 -13.30
CA ARG A 30 -2.00 5.49 -14.25
C ARG A 30 -2.33 6.98 -14.21
N PRO A 31 -3.61 7.39 -14.31
CA PRO A 31 -3.91 8.83 -14.25
C PRO A 31 -3.64 9.41 -12.86
N VAL A 32 -3.79 8.62 -11.80
CA VAL A 32 -3.51 9.08 -10.44
C VAL A 32 -2.03 9.39 -10.28
N VAL A 33 -1.15 8.51 -10.77
CA VAL A 33 0.30 8.72 -10.70
C VAL A 33 0.72 9.96 -11.47
N LEU A 34 0.10 10.21 -12.62
CA LEU A 34 0.44 11.38 -13.44
C LEU A 34 0.09 12.70 -12.76
N SER A 35 -0.82 12.70 -11.81
CA SER A 35 -1.16 13.92 -11.06
C SER A 35 -0.22 14.19 -9.89
N LEU A 36 0.76 13.33 -9.66
CA LEU A 36 1.77 13.44 -8.60
C LEU A 36 1.16 13.64 -7.21
N PRO A 37 0.22 12.78 -6.76
CA PRO A 37 -0.40 12.95 -5.46
C PRO A 37 0.53 12.53 -4.33
N LEU A 38 0.25 13.00 -3.13
CA LEU A 38 0.81 12.41 -1.93
C LEU A 38 0.03 11.14 -1.62
N LEU A 39 0.70 10.00 -1.57
CA LEU A 39 0.08 8.74 -1.21
C LEU A 39 0.17 8.55 0.30
N VAL A 40 -0.94 8.18 0.90
CA VAL A 40 -1.00 7.98 2.35
C VAL A 40 -1.40 6.54 2.63
N ILE A 41 -0.58 5.85 3.42
CA ILE A 41 -0.90 4.52 3.91
C ILE A 41 -0.84 4.52 5.43
N THR A 42 -1.60 3.64 6.06
CA THR A 42 -1.53 3.47 7.50
C THR A 42 -0.55 2.36 7.86
N SER A 43 -0.10 2.35 9.11
CA SER A 43 0.74 1.26 9.61
C SER A 43 0.04 -0.10 9.50
N TYR A 44 -1.28 -0.14 9.61
CA TYR A 44 -2.04 -1.37 9.42
C TYR A 44 -1.92 -1.89 7.98
N VAL A 45 -2.08 -1.02 7.00
CA VAL A 45 -1.93 -1.40 5.58
C VAL A 45 -0.52 -1.89 5.30
N PHE A 46 0.48 -1.18 5.83
CA PHE A 46 1.87 -1.58 5.68
C PHE A 46 2.09 -3.00 6.23
N ASP A 47 1.64 -3.25 7.45
CA ASP A 47 1.82 -4.54 8.10
C ASP A 47 1.08 -5.65 7.34
N GLU A 48 -0.13 -5.39 6.88
CA GLU A 48 -0.91 -6.37 6.14
C GLU A 48 -0.24 -6.75 4.82
N VAL A 49 0.28 -5.78 4.09
CA VAL A 49 0.92 -6.02 2.80
C VAL A 49 2.20 -6.81 2.98
N VAL A 50 3.04 -6.41 3.92
CA VAL A 50 4.31 -7.11 4.20
C VAL A 50 4.03 -8.53 4.68
N THR A 51 3.07 -8.70 5.57
CA THR A 51 2.69 -10.02 6.10
C THR A 51 2.13 -10.90 5.00
N PHE A 52 1.32 -10.35 4.09
CA PHE A 52 0.78 -11.10 2.97
C PHE A 52 1.88 -11.75 2.14
N PHE A 53 2.84 -10.94 1.71
CA PHE A 53 3.92 -11.46 0.86
C PHE A 53 4.82 -12.44 1.59
N ASN A 54 5.09 -12.18 2.87
CA ASN A 54 5.89 -13.07 3.68
C ASN A 54 5.20 -14.44 3.86
N SER A 55 3.92 -14.45 4.19
CA SER A 55 3.19 -15.69 4.46
C SER A 55 2.85 -16.47 3.21
N HIS A 56 2.89 -15.83 2.03
CA HIS A 56 2.64 -16.50 0.75
C HIS A 56 3.90 -16.94 0.04
N GLY A 57 5.03 -16.96 0.74
CA GLY A 57 6.27 -17.47 0.18
C GLY A 57 7.06 -16.48 -0.67
N TYR A 58 6.83 -15.17 -0.48
CA TYR A 58 7.53 -14.12 -1.21
C TYR A 58 8.28 -13.18 -0.26
N PRO A 59 9.23 -13.70 0.54
CA PRO A 59 9.92 -12.84 1.53
C PRO A 59 10.75 -11.74 0.88
N ALA A 60 11.37 -12.01 -0.27
CA ALA A 60 12.13 -10.99 -0.98
C ALA A 60 11.24 -9.85 -1.47
N LYS A 61 10.03 -10.19 -1.93
CA LYS A 61 9.06 -9.19 -2.36
C LYS A 61 8.55 -8.37 -1.18
N ALA A 62 8.37 -9.02 -0.01
CA ALA A 62 7.95 -8.33 1.20
C ALA A 62 8.99 -7.26 1.60
N VAL A 63 10.27 -7.61 1.55
CA VAL A 63 11.35 -6.66 1.86
C VAL A 63 11.38 -5.52 0.85
N GLN A 64 11.26 -5.83 -0.43
CA GLN A 64 11.28 -4.83 -1.49
C GLN A 64 10.13 -3.83 -1.34
N ILE A 65 8.92 -4.33 -1.14
CA ILE A 65 7.74 -3.48 -0.99
C ILE A 65 7.84 -2.65 0.28
N GLY A 66 8.25 -3.27 1.39
CA GLY A 66 8.42 -2.57 2.65
C GLY A 66 9.40 -1.41 2.53
N ASN A 67 10.54 -1.65 1.89
CA ASN A 67 11.53 -0.59 1.67
C ASN A 67 10.99 0.52 0.76
N ASN A 68 10.28 0.17 -0.30
CA ASN A 68 9.68 1.15 -1.19
C ASN A 68 8.66 2.03 -0.46
N LEU A 69 7.81 1.43 0.36
CA LEU A 69 6.80 2.17 1.10
C LEU A 69 7.39 3.08 2.16
N LEU A 70 8.49 2.65 2.81
CA LEU A 70 9.13 3.44 3.86
C LEU A 70 10.00 4.57 3.31
N HIS A 71 10.62 4.39 2.15
CA HIS A 71 11.64 5.31 1.64
C HIS A 71 11.19 6.15 0.46
N SER A 72 9.98 5.94 -0.06
CA SER A 72 9.48 6.77 -1.15
C SER A 72 9.07 8.14 -0.64
N PRO A 73 9.58 9.24 -1.25
CA PRO A 73 9.20 10.58 -0.83
C PRO A 73 7.74 10.92 -1.16
N SER A 74 7.11 10.14 -2.03
CA SER A 74 5.71 10.36 -2.41
C SER A 74 4.73 9.63 -1.51
N ILE A 75 5.22 8.87 -0.53
CA ILE A 75 4.37 8.06 0.36
C ILE A 75 4.58 8.52 1.79
N GLN A 76 3.47 8.82 2.45
CA GLN A 76 3.47 9.14 3.88
C GLN A 76 2.87 7.97 4.65
N LEU A 77 3.64 7.44 5.59
CA LEU A 77 3.17 6.40 6.50
C LEU A 77 2.59 7.04 7.75
N VAL A 78 1.33 6.78 8.02
CA VAL A 78 0.65 7.27 9.21
C VAL A 78 0.55 6.14 10.21
N HIS A 79 1.19 6.31 11.37
CA HIS A 79 1.09 5.35 12.45
C HIS A 79 -0.25 5.49 13.14
N VAL A 80 -0.96 4.37 13.25
CA VAL A 80 -2.24 4.33 13.94
C VAL A 80 -1.99 3.69 15.31
N ASP A 81 -2.33 4.44 16.35
CA ASP A 81 -2.22 3.92 17.71
C ASP A 81 -3.44 3.04 17.99
N PRO A 82 -3.24 1.75 18.31
CA PRO A 82 -4.36 0.87 18.62
C PRO A 82 -5.26 1.38 19.73
N ALA A 83 -4.73 2.15 20.67
CA ALA A 83 -5.51 2.71 21.76
C ALA A 83 -6.62 3.65 21.27
N LEU A 84 -6.44 4.27 20.10
CA LEU A 84 -7.46 5.16 19.54
C LEU A 84 -8.73 4.42 19.14
N PHE A 85 -8.62 3.12 18.87
CA PHE A 85 -9.75 2.30 18.46
C PHE A 85 -10.54 1.73 19.64
N TYR A 86 -9.94 1.73 20.82
CA TYR A 86 -10.56 1.20 22.02
C TYR A 86 -11.13 2.29 22.92
N ASP A 87 -10.91 3.51 22.53
CA ASP A 87 -11.34 4.69 23.27
C ASP A 87 -12.71 5.11 22.78
N GLY A 88 -13.61 4.20 22.85
CA GLY A 88 -14.92 4.37 22.30
C GLY A 88 -15.84 5.30 23.05
#